data_407f646313adb2db5fcb1a32fdb3a74a
#
_entry.id   407f646313adb2db5fcb1a32fdb3a74a
#
_cell.length_a   1.000
_cell.length_b   1.000
_cell.length_c   1.000
_cell.angle_alpha   90.00
_cell.angle_beta   90.00
_cell.angle_gamma   90.00
#
_symmetry.space_group_name_H-M   'P 1'
#
loop_
_entity.id
_entity.type
_entity.pdbx_description
1 polymer ?
#
loop_
_entity_poly.entity_id
_entity_poly.type
_entity_poly.pdbx_seq_one_letter_code
_entity_poly.pdbx_strand_id
1 'polypeptide(L)'
;RPDFFDLIIVDECHRGSAKEESRWRRILEYFHSAVQIGMTATPKETQYVSNIDYFGDAVYSYSLKEGIDDGFLAPYRVINITTNIGEGWRPTKGQTDINGEIIEDRIYNNTDYDYKIVLLDRVQEVAKEITAYLKSTDRMAKTIVFCATEDAAERMRVALTNLNADMCKEHSDYVL
;
A
#
# COMPACT_ATOMS: atom_id res chain seq x y z
N ARG A 1 -14.86 21.82 -26.24
CA ARG A 1 -13.86 22.64 -26.92
C ARG A 1 -12.48 22.28 -26.36
N PRO A 2 -11.50 21.95 -27.19
CA PRO A 2 -10.14 21.62 -26.74
C PRO A 2 -9.42 22.77 -26.03
N ASP A 3 -9.82 24.01 -26.33
CA ASP A 3 -9.30 25.29 -25.82
C ASP A 3 -10.09 25.82 -24.62
N PHE A 4 -10.80 24.94 -23.90
CA PHE A 4 -11.66 25.37 -22.78
C PHE A 4 -10.85 25.69 -21.52
N PHE A 5 -9.74 24.97 -21.28
CA PHE A 5 -8.87 25.16 -20.12
C PHE A 5 -7.55 25.83 -20.51
N ASP A 6 -7.08 26.77 -19.71
CA ASP A 6 -5.74 27.35 -19.81
C ASP A 6 -4.69 26.58 -19.02
N LEU A 7 -5.10 25.96 -17.91
CA LEU A 7 -4.25 25.20 -17.02
C LEU A 7 -4.96 23.93 -16.54
N ILE A 8 -4.25 22.80 -16.56
CA ILE A 8 -4.68 21.52 -15.99
C ILE A 8 -3.61 21.06 -14.99
N ILE A 9 -4.02 20.81 -13.76
CA ILE A 9 -3.17 20.25 -12.72
C ILE A 9 -3.64 18.81 -12.45
N VAL A 10 -2.71 17.85 -12.57
CA VAL A 10 -2.97 16.43 -12.34
C VAL A 10 -2.25 16.02 -11.08
N ASP A 11 -2.99 15.78 -10.01
CA ASP A 11 -2.46 15.21 -8.77
C ASP A 11 -2.34 13.69 -8.90
N GLU A 12 -1.39 13.09 -8.18
CA GLU A 12 -1.07 11.66 -8.24
C GLU A 12 -0.87 11.16 -9.68
N CYS A 13 -0.19 11.95 -10.51
CA CYS A 13 -0.05 11.70 -11.95
C CYS A 13 0.61 10.35 -12.29
N HIS A 14 1.29 9.70 -11.33
CA HIS A 14 1.82 8.34 -11.46
C HIS A 14 0.73 7.26 -11.60
N ARG A 15 -0.55 7.56 -11.29
CA ARG A 15 -1.65 6.58 -11.28
C ARG A 15 -2.34 6.38 -12.62
N GLY A 16 -1.71 6.71 -13.72
CA GLY A 16 -2.25 6.35 -15.03
C GLY A 16 -2.29 7.48 -16.06
N SER A 17 -2.08 8.76 -15.69
CA SER A 17 -1.98 9.85 -16.65
C SER A 17 -0.74 9.69 -17.56
N ALA A 18 0.33 9.09 -17.02
CA ALA A 18 1.58 8.83 -17.74
C ALA A 18 1.54 7.55 -18.59
N LYS A 19 0.54 6.67 -18.43
CA LYS A 19 0.41 5.46 -19.26
C LYS A 19 -0.17 5.81 -20.63
N GLU A 20 0.54 5.46 -21.69
CA GLU A 20 0.24 5.87 -23.06
C GLU A 20 -1.19 5.54 -23.53
N GLU A 21 -1.75 4.42 -23.12
CA GLU A 21 -3.11 3.98 -23.49
C GLU A 21 -4.18 4.32 -22.44
N SER A 22 -3.86 5.13 -21.42
CA SER A 22 -4.81 5.42 -20.34
C SER A 22 -5.92 6.36 -20.81
N ARG A 23 -7.12 6.23 -20.21
CA ARG A 23 -8.23 7.16 -20.46
C ARG A 23 -7.85 8.59 -20.07
N TRP A 24 -7.04 8.76 -19.04
CA TRP A 24 -6.54 10.05 -18.58
C TRP A 24 -5.62 10.70 -19.60
N ARG A 25 -4.72 9.94 -20.22
CA ARG A 25 -3.86 10.41 -21.30
C ARG A 25 -4.67 11.03 -22.44
N ARG A 26 -5.71 10.36 -22.89
CA ARG A 26 -6.60 10.84 -23.94
C ARG A 26 -7.32 12.14 -23.58
N ILE A 27 -7.67 12.35 -22.30
CA ILE A 27 -8.26 13.60 -21.82
C ILE A 27 -7.22 14.73 -21.91
N LEU A 28 -6.00 14.48 -21.45
CA LEU A 28 -4.94 15.47 -21.50
C LEU A 28 -4.57 15.84 -22.94
N GLU A 29 -4.50 14.89 -23.83
CA GLU A 29 -4.27 15.09 -25.26
C GLU A 29 -5.39 15.88 -25.93
N TYR A 30 -6.64 15.69 -25.52
CA TYR A 30 -7.75 16.48 -26.02
C TYR A 30 -7.63 17.97 -25.65
N PHE A 31 -7.14 18.26 -24.46
CA PHE A 31 -6.92 19.62 -23.98
C PHE A 31 -5.45 20.07 -24.16
N HIS A 32 -4.83 19.70 -25.25
CA HIS A 32 -3.42 19.95 -25.55
C HIS A 32 -3.02 21.44 -25.58
N SER A 33 -3.99 22.36 -25.73
CA SER A 33 -3.74 23.79 -25.68
C SER A 33 -3.50 24.33 -24.27
N ALA A 34 -3.92 23.61 -23.24
CA ALA A 34 -3.71 23.98 -21.85
C ALA A 34 -2.26 23.69 -21.40
N VAL A 35 -1.72 24.51 -20.53
CA VAL A 35 -0.51 24.18 -19.76
C VAL A 35 -0.87 23.04 -18.81
N GLN A 36 -0.04 21.98 -18.79
CA GLN A 36 -0.32 20.79 -17.98
C GLN A 36 0.79 20.57 -16.97
N ILE A 37 0.41 20.43 -15.71
CA ILE A 37 1.34 20.19 -14.59
C ILE A 37 0.96 18.88 -13.92
N GLY A 38 1.92 17.94 -13.85
CA GLY A 38 1.79 16.71 -13.07
C GLY A 38 2.43 16.86 -11.69
N MET A 39 1.72 16.43 -10.65
CA MET A 39 2.24 16.37 -9.27
C MET A 39 2.20 14.93 -8.78
N THR A 40 3.24 14.49 -8.08
CA THR A 40 3.28 13.18 -7.44
C THR A 40 4.32 13.12 -6.33
N ALA A 41 4.02 12.42 -5.26
CA ALA A 41 4.98 12.09 -4.20
C ALA A 41 5.84 10.86 -4.56
N THR A 42 5.43 10.05 -5.55
CA THR A 42 6.07 8.80 -5.94
C THR A 42 6.20 8.71 -7.45
N PRO A 43 7.13 9.45 -8.07
CA PRO A 43 7.34 9.35 -9.50
C PRO A 43 7.69 7.91 -9.89
N LYS A 44 7.07 7.41 -10.95
CA LYS A 44 7.32 6.07 -11.49
C LYS A 44 8.06 6.16 -12.79
N GLU A 45 9.22 5.52 -12.81
CA GLU A 45 10.05 5.32 -13.98
C GLU A 45 10.18 3.81 -14.22
N THR A 46 9.29 3.26 -15.03
CA THR A 46 9.30 1.85 -15.44
C THR A 46 9.26 1.76 -16.95
N GLN A 47 9.55 0.58 -17.50
CA GLN A 47 9.49 0.33 -18.95
C GLN A 47 8.14 0.69 -19.59
N TYR A 48 7.05 0.69 -18.82
CA TYR A 48 5.69 0.91 -19.33
C TYR A 48 5.02 2.17 -18.80
N VAL A 49 5.63 2.86 -17.85
CA VAL A 49 5.07 4.06 -17.22
C VAL A 49 6.20 5.01 -16.89
N SER A 50 6.26 6.13 -17.58
CA SER A 50 7.17 7.23 -17.28
C SER A 50 6.41 8.53 -17.18
N ASN A 51 6.60 9.24 -16.07
CA ASN A 51 6.08 10.60 -15.92
C ASN A 51 6.89 11.58 -16.77
N ILE A 52 8.19 11.32 -16.96
CA ILE A 52 9.11 12.14 -17.76
C ILE A 52 8.68 12.13 -19.24
N ASP A 53 8.22 10.99 -19.76
CA ASP A 53 7.78 10.88 -21.16
C ASP A 53 6.59 11.77 -21.50
N TYR A 54 5.76 12.08 -20.51
CA TYR A 54 4.60 12.93 -20.75
C TYR A 54 4.77 14.36 -20.25
N PHE A 55 5.17 14.54 -19.00
CA PHE A 55 5.23 15.88 -18.37
C PHE A 55 6.60 16.54 -18.54
N GLY A 56 7.61 15.82 -19.03
CA GLY A 56 8.99 16.27 -19.10
C GLY A 56 9.71 16.14 -17.74
N ASP A 57 10.89 16.74 -17.66
CA ASP A 57 11.70 16.77 -16.45
C ASP A 57 10.97 17.51 -15.31
N ALA A 58 11.22 17.08 -14.07
CA ALA A 58 10.64 17.73 -12.91
C ALA A 58 11.13 19.21 -12.81
N VAL A 59 10.19 20.14 -12.84
CA VAL A 59 10.49 21.58 -12.67
C VAL A 59 10.74 21.95 -11.22
N TYR A 60 10.26 21.14 -10.28
CA TYR A 60 10.48 21.29 -8.86
C TYR A 60 10.44 19.92 -8.17
N SER A 61 11.33 19.72 -7.21
CA SER A 61 11.38 18.53 -6.36
C SER A 61 11.58 18.94 -4.90
N TYR A 62 10.75 18.40 -4.02
CA TYR A 62 10.84 18.60 -2.58
C TYR A 62 10.80 17.22 -1.91
N SER A 63 11.95 16.76 -1.48
CA SER A 63 12.11 15.40 -0.98
C SER A 63 11.52 15.23 0.41
N LEU A 64 11.21 13.97 0.79
CA LEU A 64 10.80 13.60 2.14
C LEU A 64 11.82 14.06 3.19
N LYS A 65 13.11 13.97 2.87
CA LYS A 65 14.19 14.42 3.76
C LYS A 65 14.13 15.92 4.00
N GLU A 66 14.00 16.72 2.93
CA GLU A 66 13.86 18.18 3.06
C GLU A 66 12.62 18.54 3.89
N GLY A 67 11.49 17.87 3.65
CA GLY A 67 10.27 18.11 4.43
C GLY A 67 10.40 17.78 5.92
N ILE A 68 11.24 16.79 6.28
CA ILE A 68 11.57 16.47 7.68
C ILE A 68 12.52 17.52 8.26
N ASP A 69 13.58 17.86 7.52
CA ASP A 69 14.59 18.83 7.96
C ASP A 69 13.96 20.23 8.17
N ASP A 70 13.00 20.62 7.34
CA ASP A 70 12.24 21.87 7.45
C ASP A 70 11.13 21.83 8.52
N GLY A 71 10.85 20.68 9.13
CA GLY A 71 9.87 20.52 10.19
C GLY A 71 8.40 20.41 9.70
N PHE A 72 8.15 20.28 8.41
CA PHE A 72 6.80 20.05 7.86
C PHE A 72 6.35 18.61 7.96
N LEU A 73 7.29 17.65 7.95
CA LEU A 73 7.02 16.22 8.05
C LEU A 73 7.66 15.65 9.31
N ALA A 74 6.96 14.71 9.94
CA ALA A 74 7.47 14.01 11.11
C ALA A 74 8.60 13.03 10.70
N PRO A 75 9.66 12.90 11.51
CA PRO A 75 10.64 11.86 11.33
C PRO A 75 9.99 10.49 11.51
N TYR A 76 10.50 9.48 10.80
CA TYR A 76 9.98 8.11 10.86
C TYR A 76 11.08 7.10 11.20
N ARG A 77 10.65 5.96 11.71
CA ARG A 77 11.50 4.79 11.92
C ARG A 77 10.91 3.59 11.22
N VAL A 78 11.69 2.91 10.40
CA VAL A 78 11.28 1.66 9.75
C VAL A 78 11.70 0.48 10.62
N ILE A 79 10.74 -0.40 10.91
CA ILE A 79 10.96 -1.68 11.59
C ILE A 79 10.51 -2.79 10.63
N ASN A 80 11.44 -3.62 10.20
CA ASN A 80 11.15 -4.78 9.38
C ASN A 80 10.93 -6.00 10.28
N ILE A 81 9.75 -6.62 10.18
CA ILE A 81 9.40 -7.84 10.89
C ILE A 81 9.34 -8.96 9.87
N THR A 82 10.16 -9.99 10.06
CA THR A 82 10.17 -11.19 9.21
C THR A 82 9.40 -12.30 9.92
N THR A 83 8.44 -12.89 9.25
CA THR A 83 7.65 -14.02 9.75
C THR A 83 8.10 -15.33 9.12
N ASN A 84 7.77 -16.47 9.76
CA ASN A 84 8.08 -17.79 9.23
C ASN A 84 7.35 -18.10 7.90
N ILE A 85 6.22 -17.41 7.66
CA ILE A 85 5.43 -17.49 6.45
C ILE A 85 5.60 -16.16 5.71
N GLY A 86 6.75 -16.01 5.07
CA GLY A 86 7.13 -14.82 4.35
C GLY A 86 7.69 -15.13 2.97
N GLU A 87 8.66 -14.34 2.56
CA GLU A 87 9.35 -14.53 1.30
C GLU A 87 10.14 -15.84 1.28
N GLY A 88 10.00 -16.60 0.19
CA GLY A 88 10.66 -17.91 0.05
C GLY A 88 9.97 -19.07 0.77
N TRP A 89 8.77 -18.86 1.33
CA TRP A 89 8.03 -19.96 1.98
C TRP A 89 7.57 -21.01 0.96
N ARG A 90 7.58 -22.27 1.40
CA ARG A 90 7.09 -23.43 0.63
C ARG A 90 6.13 -24.25 1.48
N PRO A 91 4.99 -24.69 0.93
CA PRO A 91 4.04 -25.52 1.67
C PRO A 91 4.63 -26.88 2.01
N THR A 92 4.15 -27.47 3.11
CA THR A 92 4.35 -28.89 3.36
C THR A 92 3.42 -29.72 2.47
N LYS A 93 3.85 -30.95 2.15
CA LYS A 93 3.08 -31.83 1.26
C LYS A 93 1.64 -32.04 1.78
N GLY A 94 0.65 -31.69 0.95
CA GLY A 94 -0.76 -31.82 1.29
C GLY A 94 -1.34 -30.69 2.14
N GLN A 95 -0.59 -29.62 2.37
CA GLN A 95 -1.09 -28.44 3.06
C GLN A 95 -2.20 -27.78 2.21
N THR A 96 -3.27 -27.33 2.87
CA THR A 96 -4.41 -26.67 2.24
C THR A 96 -4.47 -25.18 2.59
N ASP A 97 -5.06 -24.41 1.71
CA ASP A 97 -5.41 -23.00 1.96
C ASP A 97 -6.68 -22.89 2.82
N ILE A 98 -7.16 -21.65 3.01
CA ILE A 98 -8.39 -21.33 3.77
C ILE A 98 -9.65 -21.99 3.17
N ASN A 99 -9.67 -22.27 1.86
CA ASN A 99 -10.79 -22.89 1.16
C ASN A 99 -10.74 -24.41 1.18
N GLY A 100 -9.65 -24.99 1.75
CA GLY A 100 -9.39 -26.42 1.76
C GLY A 100 -8.77 -26.95 0.45
N GLU A 101 -8.34 -26.07 -0.44
CA GLU A 101 -7.65 -26.45 -1.67
C GLU A 101 -6.18 -26.75 -1.38
N ILE A 102 -5.66 -27.82 -2.03
CA ILE A 102 -4.24 -28.20 -1.86
C ILE A 102 -3.36 -27.09 -2.46
N ILE A 103 -2.45 -26.57 -1.65
CA ILE A 103 -1.50 -25.56 -2.05
C ILE A 103 -0.46 -26.18 -2.99
N GLU A 104 -0.25 -25.55 -4.14
CA GLU A 104 0.75 -25.97 -5.12
C GLU A 104 2.16 -25.97 -4.50
N ASP A 105 2.93 -27.04 -4.75
CA ASP A 105 4.30 -27.20 -4.24
C ASP A 105 5.30 -26.31 -5.03
N ARG A 106 5.36 -25.03 -4.67
CA ARG A 106 6.30 -24.04 -5.20
C ARG A 106 6.74 -23.05 -4.11
N ILE A 107 7.69 -22.20 -4.44
CA ILE A 107 8.11 -21.10 -3.56
C ILE A 107 7.10 -19.95 -3.72
N TYR A 108 6.64 -19.42 -2.59
CA TYR A 108 5.75 -18.29 -2.49
C TYR A 108 6.50 -17.04 -1.97
N ASN A 109 6.15 -15.89 -2.52
CA ASN A 109 6.69 -14.60 -2.14
C ASN A 109 5.57 -13.70 -1.59
N ASN A 110 5.95 -12.57 -1.01
CA ASN A 110 5.00 -11.63 -0.40
C ASN A 110 3.89 -11.17 -1.34
N THR A 111 4.13 -11.13 -2.65
CA THR A 111 3.13 -10.77 -3.67
C THR A 111 2.10 -11.85 -3.99
N ASP A 112 2.31 -13.09 -3.53
CA ASP A 112 1.38 -14.20 -3.74
C ASP A 112 0.30 -14.27 -2.65
N TYR A 113 0.60 -13.79 -1.44
CA TYR A 113 -0.33 -13.84 -0.31
C TYR A 113 -1.50 -12.87 -0.51
N ASP A 114 -2.66 -13.27 0.01
CA ASP A 114 -3.94 -12.57 -0.06
C ASP A 114 -4.53 -12.39 -1.46
N TYR A 115 -3.76 -12.67 -2.52
CA TYR A 115 -4.22 -12.67 -3.91
C TYR A 115 -4.37 -14.07 -4.49
N LYS A 116 -3.34 -14.93 -4.31
CA LYS A 116 -3.31 -16.30 -4.85
C LYS A 116 -3.49 -17.35 -3.79
N ILE A 117 -3.09 -17.04 -2.55
CA ILE A 117 -3.13 -17.94 -1.42
C ILE A 117 -3.45 -17.17 -0.15
N VAL A 118 -4.35 -17.68 0.65
CA VAL A 118 -4.69 -17.12 1.97
C VAL A 118 -4.34 -18.13 3.05
N LEU A 119 -3.43 -17.73 3.94
CA LEU A 119 -2.99 -18.52 5.09
C LEU A 119 -3.39 -17.83 6.38
N LEU A 120 -4.31 -18.44 7.14
CA LEU A 120 -4.77 -17.89 8.43
C LEU A 120 -3.61 -17.78 9.43
N ASP A 121 -2.69 -18.73 9.43
CA ASP A 121 -1.52 -18.72 10.33
C ASP A 121 -0.67 -17.47 10.13
N ARG A 122 -0.50 -17.02 8.86
CA ARG A 122 0.20 -15.78 8.55
C ARG A 122 -0.52 -14.55 9.11
N VAL A 123 -1.84 -14.47 8.94
CA VAL A 123 -2.66 -13.38 9.47
C VAL A 123 -2.54 -13.31 10.99
N GLN A 124 -2.62 -14.45 11.66
CA GLN A 124 -2.50 -14.54 13.13
C GLN A 124 -1.10 -14.13 13.61
N GLU A 125 -0.06 -14.54 12.91
CA GLU A 125 1.32 -14.19 13.27
C GLU A 125 1.56 -12.69 13.12
N VAL A 126 1.16 -12.08 12.00
CA VAL A 126 1.26 -10.63 11.80
C VAL A 126 0.47 -9.85 12.87
N ALA A 127 -0.76 -10.28 13.18
CA ALA A 127 -1.57 -9.64 14.22
C ALA A 127 -0.93 -9.75 15.62
N LYS A 128 -0.25 -10.88 15.94
CA LYS A 128 0.51 -11.05 17.18
C LYS A 128 1.68 -10.07 17.25
N GLU A 129 2.45 -9.93 16.16
CA GLU A 129 3.60 -9.02 16.11
C GLU A 129 3.16 -7.56 16.29
N ILE A 130 2.09 -7.13 15.59
CA ILE A 130 1.51 -5.78 15.76
C ILE A 130 1.10 -5.58 17.22
N THR A 131 0.37 -6.54 17.80
CA THR A 131 -0.10 -6.47 19.18
C THR A 131 1.08 -6.42 20.17
N ALA A 132 2.12 -7.23 19.96
CA ALA A 132 3.30 -7.24 20.80
C ALA A 132 4.06 -5.91 20.74
N TYR A 133 4.21 -5.35 19.53
CA TYR A 133 4.82 -4.04 19.34
C TYR A 133 4.05 -2.94 20.09
N LEU A 134 2.73 -2.87 19.93
CA LEU A 134 1.89 -1.88 20.61
C LEU A 134 1.93 -2.05 22.13
N LYS A 135 1.92 -3.29 22.64
CA LYS A 135 2.07 -3.57 24.09
C LYS A 135 3.44 -3.12 24.64
N SER A 136 4.49 -3.16 23.83
CA SER A 136 5.83 -2.75 24.25
C SER A 136 6.09 -1.24 24.14
N THR A 137 5.22 -0.51 23.45
CA THR A 137 5.35 0.94 23.22
C THR A 137 4.16 1.69 23.80
N ASP A 138 3.10 1.85 23.05
CA ASP A 138 1.85 2.49 23.47
C ASP A 138 0.66 1.80 22.82
N ARG A 139 -0.17 1.14 23.63
CA ARG A 139 -1.35 0.43 23.15
C ARG A 139 -2.43 1.35 22.55
N MET A 140 -2.44 2.63 22.90
CA MET A 140 -3.37 3.61 22.35
C MET A 140 -2.80 4.42 21.19
N ALA A 141 -1.58 4.09 20.73
CA ALA A 141 -1.00 4.73 19.56
C ALA A 141 -1.87 4.56 18.33
N LYS A 142 -2.21 5.65 17.65
CA LYS A 142 -2.98 5.62 16.41
C LYS A 142 -2.24 4.83 15.36
N THR A 143 -2.84 3.74 14.89
CA THR A 143 -2.23 2.77 13.99
C THR A 143 -3.10 2.55 12.76
N ILE A 144 -2.48 2.53 11.58
CA ILE A 144 -3.14 2.17 10.33
C ILE A 144 -2.47 0.91 9.80
N VAL A 145 -3.27 -0.12 9.49
CA VAL A 145 -2.80 -1.38 8.90
C VAL A 145 -3.28 -1.46 7.46
N PHE A 146 -2.34 -1.40 6.52
CA PHE A 146 -2.64 -1.56 5.09
C PHE A 146 -2.62 -3.04 4.72
N CYS A 147 -3.72 -3.51 4.15
CA CYS A 147 -3.89 -4.88 3.68
C CYS A 147 -4.01 -4.93 2.16
N ALA A 148 -3.75 -6.10 1.56
CA ALA A 148 -3.76 -6.27 0.12
C ALA A 148 -5.16 -6.21 -0.50
N THR A 149 -6.17 -6.68 0.23
CA THR A 149 -7.58 -6.72 -0.18
C THR A 149 -8.50 -6.35 0.99
N GLU A 150 -9.77 -6.04 0.72
CA GLU A 150 -10.78 -5.80 1.75
C GLU A 150 -10.98 -7.04 2.64
N ASP A 151 -11.01 -8.23 2.05
CA ASP A 151 -11.11 -9.50 2.80
C ASP A 151 -9.89 -9.73 3.71
N ALA A 152 -8.69 -9.34 3.26
CA ALA A 152 -7.49 -9.40 4.09
C ALA A 152 -7.56 -8.41 5.26
N ALA A 153 -8.11 -7.21 5.04
CA ALA A 153 -8.33 -6.22 6.09
C ALA A 153 -9.34 -6.74 7.13
N GLU A 154 -10.44 -7.34 6.70
CA GLU A 154 -11.43 -7.92 7.63
C GLU A 154 -10.85 -9.08 8.44
N ARG A 155 -10.07 -9.99 7.83
CA ARG A 155 -9.37 -11.06 8.58
C ARG A 155 -8.39 -10.48 9.61
N MET A 156 -7.66 -9.45 9.25
CA MET A 156 -6.73 -8.76 10.15
C MET A 156 -7.47 -8.07 11.29
N ARG A 157 -8.57 -7.38 11.00
CA ARG A 157 -9.44 -6.75 11.99
C ARG A 157 -9.92 -7.76 13.02
N VAL A 158 -10.44 -8.91 12.58
CA VAL A 158 -10.89 -9.99 13.47
C VAL A 158 -9.74 -10.54 14.33
N ALA A 159 -8.58 -10.76 13.74
CA ALA A 159 -7.41 -11.27 14.46
C ALA A 159 -6.93 -10.27 15.53
N LEU A 160 -6.84 -8.99 15.20
CA LEU A 160 -6.46 -7.93 16.14
C LEU A 160 -7.50 -7.74 17.27
N THR A 161 -8.79 -7.79 16.94
CA THR A 161 -9.87 -7.74 17.94
C THR A 161 -9.76 -8.88 18.96
N ASN A 162 -9.53 -10.11 18.48
CA ASN A 162 -9.40 -11.28 19.35
C ASN A 162 -8.16 -11.20 20.26
N LEU A 163 -7.04 -10.73 19.74
CA LEU A 163 -5.79 -10.59 20.49
C LEU A 163 -5.80 -9.41 21.48
N ASN A 164 -6.70 -8.45 21.29
CA ASN A 164 -6.84 -7.26 22.13
C ASN A 164 -8.26 -7.14 22.70
N ALA A 165 -8.89 -8.27 23.02
CA ALA A 165 -10.27 -8.31 23.53
C ALA A 165 -10.46 -7.52 24.84
N ASP A 166 -9.43 -7.38 25.64
CA ASP A 166 -9.39 -6.52 26.83
C ASP A 166 -9.59 -5.06 26.45
N MET A 167 -8.82 -4.54 25.49
CA MET A 167 -8.93 -3.16 25.01
C MET A 167 -10.24 -2.90 24.28
N CYS A 168 -10.71 -3.85 23.47
CA CYS A 168 -11.98 -3.72 22.74
C CYS A 168 -13.21 -3.72 23.66
N LYS A 169 -13.10 -4.27 24.88
CA LYS A 169 -14.15 -4.15 25.91
C LYS A 169 -14.19 -2.79 26.57
N GLU A 170 -13.03 -2.19 26.77
CA GLU A 170 -12.88 -0.89 27.39
C GLU A 170 -13.11 0.25 26.39
N HIS A 171 -12.68 0.08 25.16
CA HIS A 171 -12.77 1.03 24.05
C HIS A 171 -13.40 0.35 22.84
N SER A 172 -14.67 0.64 22.56
CA SER A 172 -15.45 -0.01 21.49
C SER A 172 -14.91 0.27 20.07
N ASP A 173 -14.13 1.30 19.92
CA ASP A 173 -13.49 1.79 18.68
C ASP A 173 -11.98 1.49 18.61
N TYR A 174 -11.49 0.60 19.48
CA TYR A 174 -10.05 0.26 19.53
C TYR A 174 -9.55 -0.41 18.24
N VAL A 175 -10.38 -1.26 17.62
CA VAL A 175 -10.13 -1.85 16.29
C VAL A 175 -11.34 -1.60 15.42
N LEU A 176 -11.18 -0.87 14.34
CA LEU A 176 -12.22 -0.47 13.39
C LEU A 176 -12.11 -1.24 12.07
#